data_60859b712f569b161ff47fea02e41db8
#
_entry.id   60859b712f569b161ff47fea02e41db8
#
_cell.length_a   1.000
_cell.length_b   1.000
_cell.length_c   1.000
_cell.angle_alpha   90.00
_cell.angle_beta   90.00
_cell.angle_gamma   90.00
#
_symmetry.space_group_name_H-M   'P 1'
#
loop_
_entity.id
_entity.type
_entity.pdbx_description
1 polymer ?
#
loop_
_entity_poly.entity_id
_entity_poly.type
_entity_poly.pdbx_seq_one_letter_code
_entity_poly.pdbx_strand_id
1 'polypeptide(L)'
;MGIVKIKDKTFKTSIPEAEILKKVQVVADRINKDFEGKKPVFLAVLNGSFIFAADLMRMITIPSEISFVKYASYEGTSSTGSMKTLMGINQDLAGRHLIIVEDIVDSGFTMAHMIEELKKMNPASVEICSLLVKPGNLKVNLDINYAVMEIPNDFIVGYGLDYDQEGRNLRDIYTIVE
;
A
#
# COMPACT_ATOMS: atom_id res chain seq x y z
N MET A 1 -7.90 -22.90 9.19
CA MET A 1 -6.63 -22.16 9.18
C MET A 1 -5.63 -22.96 8.37
N GLY A 2 -5.12 -22.38 7.29
CA GLY A 2 -4.17 -23.05 6.41
C GLY A 2 -2.73 -22.81 6.85
N ILE A 3 -1.86 -23.81 6.61
CA ILE A 3 -0.41 -23.67 6.74
C ILE A 3 0.16 -23.75 5.33
N VAL A 4 1.08 -22.85 5.00
CA VAL A 4 1.80 -22.87 3.72
C VAL A 4 3.30 -22.81 3.99
N LYS A 5 4.06 -23.50 3.17
CA LYS A 5 5.53 -23.40 3.16
C LYS A 5 5.96 -22.63 1.91
N ILE A 6 6.75 -21.59 2.11
CA ILE A 6 7.35 -20.80 1.04
C ILE A 6 8.86 -20.87 1.26
N LYS A 7 9.56 -21.51 0.34
CA LYS A 7 11.00 -21.78 0.41
C LYS A 7 11.37 -22.48 1.74
N ASP A 8 12.13 -21.82 2.59
CA ASP A 8 12.64 -22.33 3.87
C ASP A 8 11.75 -21.98 5.07
N LYS A 9 10.70 -21.18 4.88
CA LYS A 9 9.84 -20.68 5.97
C LYS A 9 8.43 -21.24 5.93
N THR A 10 7.85 -21.37 7.11
CA THR A 10 6.48 -21.83 7.29
C THR A 10 5.61 -20.68 7.79
N PHE A 11 4.41 -20.58 7.25
CA PHE A 11 3.45 -19.52 7.55
C PHE A 11 2.08 -20.13 7.86
N LYS A 12 1.32 -19.47 8.71
CA LYS A 12 -0.08 -19.83 8.99
C LYS A 12 -1.01 -18.68 8.65
N THR A 13 -2.23 -18.99 8.20
CA THR A 13 -3.27 -17.98 7.95
C THR A 13 -3.50 -17.17 9.22
N SER A 14 -3.36 -15.84 9.09
CA SER A 14 -3.64 -14.87 10.15
C SER A 14 -4.85 -14.02 9.86
N ILE A 15 -5.03 -13.57 8.60
CA ILE A 15 -6.17 -12.75 8.18
C ILE A 15 -6.77 -13.37 6.92
N PRO A 16 -7.99 -13.93 6.99
CA PRO A 16 -8.67 -14.50 5.83
C PRO A 16 -9.10 -13.43 4.82
N GLU A 17 -9.10 -13.77 3.52
CA GLU A 17 -9.53 -12.90 2.42
C GLU A 17 -10.90 -12.24 2.69
N ALA A 18 -11.85 -12.99 3.20
CA ALA A 18 -13.19 -12.47 3.50
C ALA A 18 -13.16 -11.33 4.53
N GLU A 19 -12.27 -11.40 5.53
CA GLU A 19 -12.07 -10.32 6.49
C GLU A 19 -11.40 -9.13 5.85
N ILE A 20 -10.39 -9.37 5.01
CA ILE A 20 -9.70 -8.31 4.26
C ILE A 20 -10.70 -7.52 3.42
N LEU A 21 -11.47 -8.21 2.58
CA LEU A 21 -12.43 -7.58 1.69
C LEU A 21 -13.51 -6.77 2.43
N LYS A 22 -13.99 -7.29 3.57
CA LYS A 22 -14.94 -6.57 4.41
C LYS A 22 -14.37 -5.25 4.93
N LYS A 23 -13.11 -5.24 5.37
CA LYS A 23 -12.45 -4.03 5.87
C LYS A 23 -12.09 -3.06 4.75
N VAL A 24 -11.68 -3.57 3.58
CA VAL A 24 -11.43 -2.76 2.37
C VAL A 24 -12.71 -2.03 1.94
N GLN A 25 -13.89 -2.71 1.99
CA GLN A 25 -15.17 -2.08 1.68
C GLN A 25 -15.46 -0.87 2.58
N VAL A 26 -15.22 -0.98 3.88
CA VAL A 26 -15.42 0.14 4.82
C VAL A 26 -14.56 1.35 4.45
N VAL A 27 -13.31 1.12 4.07
CA VAL A 27 -12.40 2.19 3.64
C VAL A 27 -12.81 2.77 2.29
N ALA A 28 -13.21 1.91 1.35
CA ALA A 28 -13.73 2.35 0.04
C ALA A 28 -14.96 3.25 0.18
N ASP A 29 -15.90 2.90 1.06
CA ASP A 29 -17.10 3.70 1.32
C ASP A 29 -16.74 5.09 1.88
N ARG A 30 -15.74 5.18 2.75
CA ARG A 30 -15.23 6.46 3.25
C ARG A 30 -14.61 7.29 2.12
N ILE A 31 -13.77 6.68 1.28
CA ILE A 31 -13.15 7.37 0.14
C ILE A 31 -14.22 7.86 -0.83
N ASN A 32 -15.22 7.04 -1.16
CA ASN A 32 -16.32 7.43 -2.04
C ASN A 32 -17.05 8.67 -1.52
N LYS A 33 -17.26 8.75 -0.20
CA LYS A 33 -17.89 9.91 0.44
C LYS A 33 -16.99 11.14 0.45
N ASP A 34 -15.74 10.98 0.89
CA ASP A 34 -14.81 12.10 1.14
C ASP A 34 -14.34 12.74 -0.18
N PHE A 35 -14.33 11.98 -1.26
CA PHE A 35 -13.87 12.41 -2.59
C PHE A 35 -15.00 12.55 -3.61
N GLU A 36 -16.25 12.57 -3.19
CA GLU A 36 -17.38 12.84 -4.08
C GLU A 36 -17.15 14.17 -4.83
N GLY A 37 -17.28 14.15 -6.16
CA GLY A 37 -17.06 15.31 -7.03
C GLY A 37 -15.61 15.74 -7.25
N LYS A 38 -14.63 15.09 -6.62
CA LYS A 38 -13.20 15.49 -6.69
C LYS A 38 -12.40 14.73 -7.73
N LYS A 39 -12.89 13.63 -8.27
CA LYS A 39 -12.20 12.76 -9.24
C LYS A 39 -10.75 12.44 -8.85
N PRO A 40 -10.52 11.69 -7.75
CA PRO A 40 -9.16 11.43 -7.26
C PRO A 40 -8.35 10.57 -8.23
N VAL A 41 -7.03 10.70 -8.14
CA VAL A 41 -6.06 9.83 -8.81
C VAL A 41 -5.46 8.90 -7.76
N PHE A 42 -5.68 7.61 -7.91
CA PHE A 42 -5.05 6.58 -7.10
C PHE A 42 -3.65 6.29 -7.66
N LEU A 43 -2.65 6.27 -6.79
CA LEU A 43 -1.26 5.97 -7.12
C LEU A 43 -0.87 4.69 -6.40
N ALA A 44 -0.97 3.56 -7.10
CA ALA A 44 -0.67 2.24 -6.52
C ALA A 44 0.84 1.94 -6.57
N VAL A 45 1.41 1.61 -5.42
CA VAL A 45 2.84 1.33 -5.27
C VAL A 45 3.10 -0.15 -5.53
N LEU A 46 3.73 -0.46 -6.64
CA LEU A 46 4.06 -1.83 -7.04
C LEU A 46 5.37 -2.31 -6.37
N ASN A 47 5.52 -3.64 -6.16
CA ASN A 47 4.65 -4.73 -6.61
C ASN A 47 3.54 -5.07 -5.60
N GLY A 48 3.77 -4.92 -4.32
CA GLY A 48 2.95 -5.50 -3.24
C GLY A 48 1.49 -5.05 -3.22
N SER A 49 1.19 -3.84 -3.68
CA SER A 49 -0.17 -3.28 -3.62
C SER A 49 -1.12 -3.76 -4.73
N PHE A 50 -0.68 -4.58 -5.69
CA PHE A 50 -1.45 -4.85 -6.91
C PHE A 50 -2.80 -5.52 -6.65
N ILE A 51 -2.89 -6.48 -5.72
CA ILE A 51 -4.16 -7.14 -5.36
C ILE A 51 -5.05 -6.17 -4.60
N PHE A 52 -4.50 -5.51 -3.57
CA PHE A 52 -5.23 -4.51 -2.79
C PHE A 52 -5.77 -3.38 -3.69
N ALA A 53 -4.95 -2.85 -4.57
CA ALA A 53 -5.36 -1.80 -5.51
C ALA A 53 -6.50 -2.26 -6.42
N ALA A 54 -6.45 -3.49 -6.94
CA ALA A 54 -7.49 -4.06 -7.79
C ALA A 54 -8.82 -4.20 -7.03
N ASP A 55 -8.80 -4.76 -5.83
CA ASP A 55 -10.01 -4.94 -5.03
C ASP A 55 -10.57 -3.60 -4.56
N LEU A 56 -9.73 -2.67 -4.09
CA LEU A 56 -10.13 -1.33 -3.72
C LEU A 56 -10.83 -0.60 -4.88
N MET A 57 -10.22 -0.58 -6.07
CA MET A 57 -10.76 0.11 -7.24
C MET A 57 -12.11 -0.45 -7.68
N ARG A 58 -12.36 -1.75 -7.50
CA ARG A 58 -13.67 -2.37 -7.79
C ARG A 58 -14.76 -1.94 -6.82
N MET A 59 -14.40 -1.39 -5.65
CA MET A 59 -15.32 -0.87 -4.63
C MET A 59 -15.46 0.66 -4.70
N ILE A 60 -14.63 1.34 -5.48
CA ILE A 60 -14.76 2.79 -5.74
C ILE A 60 -15.87 3.02 -6.75
N THR A 61 -16.83 3.85 -6.37
CA THR A 61 -18.03 4.16 -7.18
C THR A 61 -18.02 5.55 -7.80
N ILE A 62 -17.12 6.41 -7.33
CA ILE A 62 -16.95 7.77 -7.87
C ILE A 62 -16.03 7.77 -9.11
N PRO A 63 -16.18 8.74 -10.02
CA PRO A 63 -15.21 8.92 -11.10
C PRO A 63 -13.81 9.08 -10.55
N SER A 64 -12.87 8.28 -11.03
CA SER A 64 -11.49 8.23 -10.52
C SER A 64 -10.52 7.74 -11.61
N GLU A 65 -9.24 7.95 -11.38
CA GLU A 65 -8.16 7.43 -12.23
C GLU A 65 -7.20 6.60 -11.37
N ILE A 66 -6.47 5.69 -11.99
CA ILE A 66 -5.39 4.93 -11.33
C ILE A 66 -4.13 4.99 -12.17
N SER A 67 -3.01 5.20 -11.50
CA SER A 67 -1.66 5.06 -12.06
C SER A 67 -0.80 4.24 -11.12
N PHE A 68 0.29 3.69 -11.65
CA PHE A 68 1.19 2.83 -10.91
C PHE A 68 2.56 3.50 -10.78
N VAL A 69 3.16 3.35 -9.61
CA VAL A 69 4.51 3.79 -9.32
C VAL A 69 5.32 2.63 -8.78
N LYS A 70 6.60 2.62 -9.06
CA LYS A 70 7.51 1.62 -8.51
C LYS A 70 8.81 2.28 -8.08
N TYR A 71 9.18 2.06 -6.83
CA TYR A 71 10.43 2.51 -6.25
C TYR A 71 11.36 1.32 -6.02
N ALA A 72 12.66 1.54 -6.16
CA ALA A 72 13.67 0.62 -5.67
C ALA A 72 14.47 1.31 -4.56
N SER A 73 14.66 0.62 -3.44
CA SER A 73 15.66 1.01 -2.47
C SER A 73 17.05 0.77 -3.06
N TYR A 74 17.92 1.76 -2.96
CA TYR A 74 19.32 1.58 -3.34
C TYR A 74 20.03 0.79 -2.23
N GLU A 75 20.32 -0.47 -2.46
CA GLU A 75 21.30 -1.23 -1.68
C GLU A 75 22.70 -0.85 -2.17
N GLY A 76 23.20 0.28 -1.73
CA GLY A 76 24.53 0.76 -2.04
C GLY A 76 25.22 1.29 -0.79
N THR A 77 26.51 1.07 -0.68
CA THR A 77 27.39 1.38 0.46
C THR A 77 27.60 2.88 0.76
N SER A 78 26.74 3.76 0.23
CA SER A 78 26.73 5.19 0.56
C SER A 78 25.39 5.58 1.13
N SER A 79 25.40 6.07 2.35
CA SER A 79 24.30 6.44 3.24
C SER A 79 23.46 7.67 2.81
N THR A 80 23.27 7.89 1.53
CA THR A 80 22.30 8.86 1.02
C THR A 80 21.10 8.07 0.49
N GLY A 81 20.12 7.80 1.34
CA GLY A 81 18.92 7.04 1.02
C GLY A 81 18.10 7.58 -0.16
N SER A 82 18.70 7.65 -1.33
CA SER A 82 18.04 8.06 -2.56
C SER A 82 17.24 6.87 -3.10
N MET A 83 15.93 6.97 -3.06
CA MET A 83 15.03 6.04 -3.73
C MET A 83 15.01 6.36 -5.23
N LYS A 84 15.19 5.34 -6.05
CA LYS A 84 15.06 5.48 -7.50
C LYS A 84 13.66 5.10 -7.95
N THR A 85 12.97 6.00 -8.63
CA THR A 85 11.71 5.67 -9.31
C THR A 85 12.02 4.80 -10.52
N LEU A 86 11.55 3.55 -10.51
CA LEU A 86 11.68 2.62 -11.63
C LEU A 86 10.56 2.76 -12.64
N MET A 87 9.37 3.11 -12.17
CA MET A 87 8.19 3.43 -12.97
C MET A 87 7.56 4.68 -12.35
N GLY A 88 7.38 5.70 -13.13
CA GLY A 88 6.94 7.01 -12.66
C GLY A 88 5.58 7.42 -13.18
N ILE A 89 5.16 8.59 -12.75
CA ILE A 89 3.92 9.23 -13.12
C ILE A 89 4.17 10.03 -14.41
N ASN A 90 3.36 9.75 -15.45
CA ASN A 90 3.48 10.39 -16.76
C ASN A 90 2.36 11.40 -17.04
N GLN A 91 1.58 11.78 -16.03
CA GLN A 91 0.47 12.72 -16.14
C GLN A 91 0.68 13.94 -15.26
N ASP A 92 0.03 15.04 -15.61
CA ASP A 92 0.02 16.25 -14.79
C ASP A 92 -0.85 16.02 -13.55
N LEU A 93 -0.28 16.21 -12.38
CA LEU A 93 -0.94 16.05 -11.09
C LEU A 93 -1.27 17.39 -10.42
N ALA A 94 -0.94 18.53 -11.04
CA ALA A 94 -1.24 19.83 -10.48
C ALA A 94 -2.74 20.02 -10.24
N GLY A 95 -3.11 20.41 -9.01
CA GLY A 95 -4.50 20.62 -8.62
C GLY A 95 -5.33 19.34 -8.47
N ARG A 96 -4.74 18.15 -8.63
CA ARG A 96 -5.43 16.87 -8.48
C ARG A 96 -5.40 16.39 -7.04
N HIS A 97 -6.44 15.67 -6.63
CA HIS A 97 -6.47 14.94 -5.35
C HIS A 97 -5.83 13.58 -5.54
N LEU A 98 -4.81 13.27 -4.74
CA LEU A 98 -4.02 12.04 -4.87
C LEU A 98 -4.29 11.12 -3.68
N ILE A 99 -4.44 9.83 -3.94
CA ILE A 99 -4.52 8.78 -2.93
C ILE A 99 -3.45 7.75 -3.24
N ILE A 100 -2.42 7.69 -2.39
CA ILE A 100 -1.38 6.65 -2.48
C ILE A 100 -1.98 5.35 -1.97
N VAL A 101 -1.85 4.28 -2.76
CA VAL A 101 -2.31 2.94 -2.38
C VAL A 101 -1.09 2.06 -2.10
N GLU A 102 -0.96 1.63 -0.85
CA GLU A 102 0.19 0.85 -0.37
C GLU A 102 -0.27 -0.46 0.27
N ASP A 103 0.52 -1.50 0.12
CA ASP A 103 0.26 -2.80 0.76
C ASP A 103 0.55 -2.75 2.27
N ILE A 104 1.67 -2.18 2.66
CA ILE A 104 2.06 -2.05 4.06
C ILE A 104 2.90 -0.79 4.32
N VAL A 105 2.53 -0.05 5.35
CA VAL A 105 3.36 1.00 5.92
C VAL A 105 4.04 0.44 7.17
N ASP A 106 5.34 0.23 7.07
CA ASP A 106 6.19 -0.31 8.14
C ASP A 106 6.95 0.81 8.86
N SER A 107 8.14 1.20 8.44
CA SER A 107 8.88 2.33 9.01
C SER A 107 8.32 3.71 8.61
N GLY A 108 7.66 3.78 7.48
CA GLY A 108 7.08 5.00 6.92
C GLY A 108 8.02 5.84 6.05
N PHE A 109 9.31 5.51 5.96
CA PHE A 109 10.26 6.31 5.17
C PHE A 109 9.89 6.40 3.70
N THR A 110 9.45 5.30 3.08
CA THR A 110 9.04 5.27 1.67
C THR A 110 7.87 6.23 1.42
N MET A 111 6.88 6.22 2.30
CA MET A 111 5.72 7.10 2.18
C MET A 111 6.07 8.56 2.40
N ALA A 112 6.90 8.87 3.40
CA ALA A 112 7.37 10.23 3.64
C ALA A 112 8.10 10.79 2.42
N HIS A 113 9.01 10.02 1.82
CA HIS A 113 9.72 10.41 0.61
C HIS A 113 8.78 10.61 -0.58
N MET A 114 7.85 9.68 -0.79
CA MET A 114 6.87 9.78 -1.87
C MET A 114 5.99 11.02 -1.75
N ILE A 115 5.53 11.34 -0.54
CA ILE A 115 4.73 12.55 -0.29
C ILE A 115 5.52 13.82 -0.62
N GLU A 116 6.81 13.88 -0.23
CA GLU A 116 7.67 15.02 -0.55
C GLU A 116 7.83 15.22 -2.07
N GLU A 117 8.03 14.14 -2.81
CA GLU A 117 8.14 14.19 -4.27
C GLU A 117 6.82 14.61 -4.93
N LEU A 118 5.69 14.07 -4.46
CA LEU A 118 4.37 14.42 -4.99
C LEU A 118 4.00 15.88 -4.71
N LYS A 119 4.36 16.42 -3.54
CA LYS A 119 4.10 17.82 -3.20
C LYS A 119 4.78 18.82 -4.16
N LYS A 120 5.90 18.45 -4.76
CA LYS A 120 6.59 19.27 -5.78
C LYS A 120 5.77 19.41 -7.06
N MET A 121 4.80 18.52 -7.29
CA MET A 121 3.88 18.58 -8.44
C MET A 121 2.63 19.42 -8.18
N ASN A 122 2.55 20.09 -7.03
CA ASN A 122 1.44 20.99 -6.63
C ASN A 122 0.04 20.33 -6.68
N PRO A 123 -0.16 19.13 -6.11
CA PRO A 123 -1.48 18.53 -6.02
C PRO A 123 -2.40 19.31 -5.08
N ALA A 124 -3.72 19.11 -5.22
CA ALA A 124 -4.70 19.69 -4.29
C ALA A 124 -4.63 19.02 -2.91
N SER A 125 -4.40 17.70 -2.87
CA SER A 125 -4.17 16.93 -1.64
C SER A 125 -3.39 15.66 -1.94
N VAL A 126 -2.74 15.12 -0.91
CA VAL A 126 -2.09 13.80 -0.94
C VAL A 126 -2.51 13.03 0.31
N GLU A 127 -3.22 11.93 0.13
CA GLU A 127 -3.70 11.05 1.17
C GLU A 127 -3.04 9.67 1.05
N ILE A 128 -2.93 8.93 2.17
CA ILE A 128 -2.43 7.55 2.18
C ILE A 128 -3.58 6.58 2.46
N CYS A 129 -3.73 5.59 1.58
CA CYS A 129 -4.58 4.42 1.78
C CYS A 129 -3.69 3.18 1.85
N SER A 130 -3.52 2.62 3.05
CA SER A 130 -2.68 1.44 3.27
C SER A 130 -3.52 0.26 3.73
N LEU A 131 -3.28 -0.91 3.11
CA LEU A 131 -3.92 -2.15 3.54
C LEU A 131 -3.50 -2.50 4.97
N LEU A 132 -2.20 -2.43 5.24
CA LEU A 132 -1.63 -2.76 6.54
C LEU A 132 -0.77 -1.61 7.06
N VAL A 133 -0.80 -1.42 8.36
CA VAL A 133 0.06 -0.48 9.07
C VAL A 133 0.66 -1.18 10.29
N LYS A 134 1.93 -0.96 10.55
CA LYS A 134 2.63 -1.38 11.77
C LYS A 134 2.89 -0.17 12.66
N PRO A 135 1.94 0.25 13.52
CA PRO A 135 2.07 1.50 14.28
C PRO A 135 3.30 1.52 15.20
N GLY A 136 3.63 0.34 15.78
CA GLY A 136 4.78 0.19 16.66
C GLY A 136 6.14 0.28 15.98
N ASN A 137 6.19 0.26 14.65
CA ASN A 137 7.43 0.31 13.87
C ASN A 137 7.63 1.61 13.10
N LEU A 138 6.65 2.50 13.11
CA LEU A 138 6.76 3.82 12.47
C LEU A 138 7.93 4.62 13.05
N LYS A 139 8.78 5.16 12.18
CA LYS A 139 9.96 5.98 12.53
C LYS A 139 9.78 7.44 12.13
N VAL A 140 8.75 7.75 11.37
CA VAL A 140 8.40 9.09 10.91
C VAL A 140 6.94 9.37 11.23
N ASN A 141 6.62 10.64 11.43
CA ASN A 141 5.23 11.05 11.64
C ASN A 141 4.51 11.08 10.29
N LEU A 142 3.50 10.23 10.14
CA LEU A 142 2.66 10.11 8.94
C LEU A 142 1.19 10.11 9.33
N ASP A 143 0.41 10.91 8.63
CA ASP A 143 -1.05 10.82 8.67
C ASP A 143 -1.50 9.78 7.65
N ILE A 144 -1.89 8.59 8.14
CA ILE A 144 -2.43 7.53 7.29
C ILE A 144 -3.95 7.62 7.37
N ASN A 145 -4.54 8.36 6.45
CA ASN A 145 -5.96 8.73 6.47
C ASN A 145 -6.89 7.53 6.33
N TYR A 146 -6.46 6.53 5.55
CA TYR A 146 -7.24 5.35 5.20
C TYR A 146 -6.46 4.07 5.49
N ALA A 147 -6.21 3.79 6.77
CA ALA A 147 -5.65 2.51 7.21
C ALA A 147 -6.77 1.45 7.23
N VAL A 148 -6.58 0.34 6.50
CA VAL A 148 -7.54 -0.76 6.49
C VAL A 148 -7.40 -1.61 7.75
N MET A 149 -6.15 -1.97 8.10
CA MET A 149 -5.85 -2.77 9.30
C MET A 149 -4.53 -2.35 9.93
N GLU A 150 -4.49 -2.39 11.25
CA GLU A 150 -3.25 -2.33 12.03
C GLU A 150 -2.82 -3.73 12.42
N ILE A 151 -1.53 -4.02 12.32
CA ILE A 151 -0.94 -5.30 12.67
C ILE A 151 0.29 -5.14 13.57
N PRO A 152 0.65 -6.15 14.37
CA PRO A 152 1.91 -6.17 15.10
C PRO A 152 3.10 -6.26 14.14
N ASN A 153 4.32 -6.19 14.68
CA ASN A 153 5.56 -6.25 13.90
C ASN A 153 5.93 -7.69 13.47
N ASP A 154 4.97 -8.42 12.93
CA ASP A 154 5.18 -9.77 12.41
C ASP A 154 5.66 -9.74 10.95
N PHE A 155 6.36 -10.80 10.55
CA PHE A 155 6.66 -11.03 9.14
C PHE A 155 5.49 -11.75 8.48
N ILE A 156 4.97 -11.18 7.40
CA ILE A 156 3.74 -11.61 6.74
C ILE A 156 3.91 -11.77 5.24
N VAL A 157 3.10 -12.62 4.64
CA VAL A 157 3.03 -12.86 3.19
C VAL A 157 1.58 -13.05 2.75
N GLY A 158 1.35 -12.98 1.47
CA GLY A 158 0.02 -13.19 0.87
C GLY A 158 -0.71 -11.87 0.57
N TYR A 159 -1.76 -11.97 -0.19
CA TYR A 159 -2.57 -10.84 -0.66
C TYR A 159 -1.74 -9.70 -1.29
N GLY A 160 -0.75 -10.09 -2.09
CA GLY A 160 0.20 -9.17 -2.73
C GLY A 160 1.58 -9.12 -2.10
N LEU A 161 1.69 -9.39 -0.79
CA LEU A 161 2.96 -9.40 -0.07
C LEU A 161 3.75 -10.68 -0.35
N ASP A 162 5.07 -10.59 -0.34
CA ASP A 162 5.96 -11.69 -0.71
C ASP A 162 7.00 -12.04 0.35
N TYR A 163 7.54 -13.24 0.17
CA TYR A 163 8.82 -13.65 0.70
C TYR A 163 9.70 -14.07 -0.48
N ASP A 164 10.74 -13.29 -0.75
CA ASP A 164 11.69 -13.49 -1.85
C ASP A 164 10.99 -13.81 -3.19
N GLN A 165 10.04 -12.94 -3.57
CA GLN A 165 9.20 -12.93 -4.76
C GLN A 165 8.09 -14.00 -4.82
N GLU A 166 7.96 -14.87 -3.83
CA GLU A 166 6.91 -15.88 -3.75
C GLU A 166 5.83 -15.52 -2.71
N GLY A 167 4.63 -16.07 -2.87
CA GLY A 167 3.51 -15.90 -1.93
C GLY A 167 2.53 -14.80 -2.27
N ARG A 168 2.81 -13.90 -3.20
CA ARG A 168 1.92 -12.78 -3.56
C ARG A 168 0.53 -13.22 -4.03
N ASN A 169 0.42 -14.41 -4.60
CA ASN A 169 -0.81 -14.99 -5.14
C ASN A 169 -1.72 -15.63 -4.09
N LEU A 170 -1.25 -15.77 -2.86
CA LEU A 170 -2.08 -16.32 -1.79
C LEU A 170 -3.25 -15.39 -1.47
N ARG A 171 -4.43 -15.95 -1.24
CA ARG A 171 -5.66 -15.16 -1.01
C ARG A 171 -5.68 -14.50 0.36
N ASP A 172 -5.27 -15.24 1.38
CA ASP A 172 -5.20 -14.77 2.77
C ASP A 172 -3.86 -14.08 3.05
N ILE A 173 -3.80 -13.37 4.16
CA ILE A 173 -2.53 -12.96 4.77
C ILE A 173 -2.11 -14.04 5.77
N TYR A 174 -0.84 -14.40 5.70
CA TYR A 174 -0.21 -15.43 6.51
C TYR A 174 0.92 -14.81 7.31
N THR A 175 1.04 -15.23 8.57
CA THR A 175 2.13 -14.82 9.46
C THR A 175 3.13 -15.96 9.61
N ILE A 176 4.41 -15.62 9.66
CA ILE A 176 5.50 -16.58 9.88
C ILE A 176 5.30 -17.31 11.21
N VAL A 177 5.56 -18.61 11.23
CA VAL A 177 5.51 -19.41 12.45
C VAL A 177 6.88 -19.94 12.86
N GLU A 178 7.81 -20.08 11.93
CA GLU A 178 9.26 -20.37 12.15
C GLU A 178 10.03 -20.34 10.83
#